data_265f080cb79ea1cae9281193379e7f6d
#
_entry.id   265f080cb79ea1cae9281193379e7f6d
#
_cell.length_a   1.000
_cell.length_b   1.000
_cell.length_c   1.000
_cell.angle_alpha   90.00
_cell.angle_beta   90.00
_cell.angle_gamma   90.00
#
_symmetry.space_group_name_H-M   'P 1'
#
loop_
_entity.id
_entity.type
_entity.pdbx_description
1 polymer ?
#
loop_
_entity_poly.entity_id
_entity_poly.type
_entity_poly.pdbx_seq_one_letter_code
_entity_poly.pdbx_strand_id
1 'polypeptide(L)'
;MFGNIVAIEPVGIDAERVARLKELCKEYVEYADIPQGNEEIIRRIGDADCVLVSFTSQIDGSVIEACPAIRYIGMCCSLYDEKSANVDIAKAREKGIVVTGIRDYGDNGVIEFVVSELVRLLHGFGPHQWKERPTEITDQKVGILGLGTTGTMLAHALQYFGAQVCYYSRSRKPEQEAKGIQYMPLEQLLEEAEIVCTCLNKNVILLHEKEFQRMGDHKILVNTGIGPSFEVEALKKWLQCKDNYYICDDVGMGALGQELDPIENVLHTHRPAGSGV
;
A
#
# COMPACT_ATOMS: atom_id res chain seq x y z
N MET A 1 -12.37 -1.87 30.36
CA MET A 1 -11.84 -3.24 30.21
C MET A 1 -12.83 -4.02 29.36
N PHE A 2 -12.37 -4.71 28.34
CA PHE A 2 -13.20 -5.57 27.51
C PHE A 2 -13.41 -6.93 28.18
N GLY A 3 -14.49 -7.63 27.82
CA GLY A 3 -14.67 -9.03 28.16
C GLY A 3 -13.69 -9.89 27.35
N ASN A 4 -13.90 -9.92 26.05
CA ASN A 4 -13.10 -10.72 25.13
C ASN A 4 -12.60 -9.86 23.97
N ILE A 5 -11.29 -9.90 23.69
CA ILE A 5 -10.70 -9.33 22.48
C ILE A 5 -10.40 -10.48 21.53
N VAL A 6 -10.88 -10.39 20.29
CA VAL A 6 -10.55 -11.34 19.24
C VAL A 6 -9.88 -10.64 18.05
N ALA A 7 -8.71 -11.12 17.65
CA ALA A 7 -8.11 -10.83 16.35
C ALA A 7 -8.56 -11.94 15.39
N ILE A 8 -9.44 -11.60 14.44
CA ILE A 8 -10.09 -12.59 13.54
C ILE A 8 -9.16 -13.14 12.46
N GLU A 9 -8.00 -12.55 12.32
CA GLU A 9 -6.92 -12.86 11.38
C GLU A 9 -5.59 -12.33 11.91
N PRO A 10 -4.44 -12.63 11.29
CA PRO A 10 -3.17 -12.04 11.69
C PRO A 10 -3.19 -10.52 11.58
N VAL A 11 -2.92 -9.83 12.68
CA VAL A 11 -2.96 -8.35 12.76
C VAL A 11 -1.57 -7.71 12.87
N GLY A 12 -0.51 -8.52 12.79
CA GLY A 12 0.87 -8.03 12.69
C GLY A 12 1.40 -7.34 13.96
N ILE A 13 0.94 -7.74 15.15
CA ILE A 13 1.43 -7.20 16.43
C ILE A 13 2.41 -8.15 17.09
N ASP A 14 3.43 -7.59 17.74
CA ASP A 14 4.44 -8.35 18.47
C ASP A 14 3.95 -8.83 19.85
N ALA A 15 4.75 -9.71 20.47
CA ALA A 15 4.43 -10.30 21.75
C ALA A 15 4.29 -9.27 22.89
N GLU A 16 5.03 -8.16 22.87
CA GLU A 16 4.94 -7.11 23.86
C GLU A 16 3.59 -6.39 23.79
N ARG A 17 3.16 -6.06 22.56
CA ARG A 17 1.85 -5.42 22.32
C ARG A 17 0.70 -6.37 22.62
N VAL A 18 0.84 -7.67 22.31
CA VAL A 18 -0.13 -8.70 22.73
C VAL A 18 -0.25 -8.75 24.25
N ALA A 19 0.88 -8.69 24.98
CA ALA A 19 0.82 -8.68 26.45
C ALA A 19 0.02 -7.46 26.99
N ARG A 20 0.21 -6.27 26.37
CA ARG A 20 -0.57 -5.07 26.71
C ARG A 20 -2.06 -5.21 26.40
N LEU A 21 -2.43 -5.85 25.29
CA LEU A 21 -3.85 -6.14 24.97
C LEU A 21 -4.48 -7.06 26.01
N LYS A 22 -3.76 -8.07 26.48
CA LYS A 22 -4.23 -8.99 27.55
C LYS A 22 -4.50 -8.28 28.88
N GLU A 23 -3.84 -7.16 29.15
CA GLU A 23 -4.14 -6.33 30.32
C GLU A 23 -5.48 -5.56 30.21
N LEU A 24 -5.99 -5.40 28.98
CA LEU A 24 -7.21 -4.65 28.68
C LEU A 24 -8.47 -5.54 28.60
N CYS A 25 -8.34 -6.86 28.68
CA CYS A 25 -9.43 -7.82 28.54
C CYS A 25 -9.31 -8.97 29.56
N LYS A 26 -10.38 -9.77 29.62
CA LYS A 26 -10.35 -11.03 30.38
C LYS A 26 -9.76 -12.16 29.55
N GLU A 27 -10.05 -12.16 28.26
CA GLU A 27 -9.59 -13.16 27.30
C GLU A 27 -9.14 -12.49 26.00
N TYR A 28 -8.02 -12.97 25.45
CA TYR A 28 -7.49 -12.56 24.15
C TYR A 28 -7.31 -13.79 23.26
N VAL A 29 -7.93 -13.77 22.10
CA VAL A 29 -7.81 -14.82 21.08
C VAL A 29 -7.29 -14.21 19.79
N GLU A 30 -6.34 -14.86 19.14
CA GLU A 30 -5.81 -14.46 17.83
C GLU A 30 -5.79 -15.66 16.89
N TYR A 31 -6.33 -15.48 15.69
CA TYR A 31 -6.29 -16.48 14.63
C TYR A 31 -5.08 -16.24 13.73
N ALA A 32 -4.40 -17.33 13.38
CA ALA A 32 -3.15 -17.28 12.60
C ALA A 32 -3.37 -17.32 11.07
N ASP A 33 -4.62 -17.43 10.63
CA ASP A 33 -5.02 -17.56 9.23
C ASP A 33 -6.17 -16.60 8.88
N ILE A 34 -6.38 -16.37 7.59
CA ILE A 34 -7.43 -15.48 7.07
C ILE A 34 -8.75 -16.26 7.00
N PRO A 35 -9.87 -15.73 7.56
CA PRO A 35 -11.16 -16.40 7.53
C PRO A 35 -11.75 -16.48 6.11
N GLN A 36 -12.45 -17.58 5.83
CA GLN A 36 -13.08 -17.83 4.53
C GLN A 36 -14.56 -17.39 4.54
N GLY A 37 -14.79 -16.07 4.46
CA GLY A 37 -16.13 -15.49 4.36
C GLY A 37 -16.81 -15.21 5.69
N ASN A 38 -18.02 -14.64 5.61
CA ASN A 38 -18.75 -14.08 6.76
C ASN A 38 -19.09 -15.12 7.83
N GLU A 39 -19.47 -16.33 7.46
CA GLU A 39 -19.82 -17.38 8.43
C GLU A 39 -18.65 -17.70 9.36
N GLU A 40 -17.45 -17.76 8.81
CA GLU A 40 -16.26 -18.00 9.61
C GLU A 40 -15.88 -16.77 10.44
N ILE A 41 -16.01 -15.57 9.91
CA ILE A 41 -15.79 -14.33 10.66
C ILE A 41 -16.72 -14.27 11.86
N ILE A 42 -18.02 -14.51 11.67
CA ILE A 42 -19.02 -14.54 12.74
C ILE A 42 -18.67 -15.59 13.80
N ARG A 43 -18.26 -16.78 13.37
CA ARG A 43 -17.84 -17.84 14.28
C ARG A 43 -16.62 -17.48 15.11
N ARG A 44 -15.62 -16.79 14.49
CA ARG A 44 -14.41 -16.32 15.18
C ARG A 44 -14.71 -15.20 16.17
N ILE A 45 -15.61 -14.30 15.82
CA ILE A 45 -16.04 -13.22 16.72
C ILE A 45 -16.79 -13.78 17.93
N GLY A 46 -17.74 -14.68 17.74
CA GLY A 46 -18.52 -15.27 18.81
C GLY A 46 -19.21 -14.21 19.68
N ASP A 47 -18.89 -14.21 20.97
CA ASP A 47 -19.39 -13.27 21.98
C ASP A 47 -18.40 -12.13 22.33
N ALA A 48 -17.35 -11.96 21.54
CA ALA A 48 -16.35 -10.93 21.78
C ALA A 48 -16.95 -9.52 21.69
N ASP A 49 -16.57 -8.65 22.61
CA ASP A 49 -16.99 -7.25 22.63
C ASP A 49 -15.96 -6.30 22.00
N CYS A 50 -14.76 -6.81 21.66
CA CYS A 50 -13.73 -6.11 20.91
C CYS A 50 -13.19 -7.00 19.79
N VAL A 51 -13.20 -6.48 18.57
CA VAL A 51 -12.72 -7.17 17.37
C VAL A 51 -11.54 -6.42 16.78
N LEU A 52 -10.47 -7.14 16.47
CA LEU A 52 -9.33 -6.61 15.70
C LEU A 52 -9.35 -7.25 14.32
N VAL A 53 -9.19 -6.43 13.29
CA VAL A 53 -9.18 -6.84 11.88
C VAL A 53 -8.04 -6.15 11.14
N SER A 54 -7.36 -6.87 10.25
CA SER A 54 -6.36 -6.31 9.34
C SER A 54 -7.03 -5.81 8.06
N PHE A 55 -6.28 -5.63 6.99
CA PHE A 55 -6.79 -5.16 5.69
C PHE A 55 -7.32 -6.30 4.80
N THR A 56 -7.15 -7.55 5.20
CA THR A 56 -7.46 -8.74 4.40
C THR A 56 -8.92 -9.18 4.49
N SER A 57 -9.54 -9.05 5.67
CA SER A 57 -10.95 -9.41 5.87
C SER A 57 -11.86 -8.19 5.84
N GLN A 58 -13.12 -8.41 5.49
CA GLN A 58 -14.16 -7.39 5.51
C GLN A 58 -15.21 -7.71 6.58
N ILE A 59 -15.53 -6.73 7.43
CA ILE A 59 -16.63 -6.79 8.41
C ILE A 59 -17.78 -5.97 7.85
N ASP A 60 -18.66 -6.61 7.12
CA ASP A 60 -19.85 -5.96 6.55
C ASP A 60 -21.02 -5.86 7.54
N GLY A 61 -22.12 -5.22 7.11
CA GLY A 61 -23.31 -5.04 7.95
C GLY A 61 -23.94 -6.34 8.43
N SER A 62 -23.83 -7.45 7.68
CA SER A 62 -24.40 -8.75 8.08
C SER A 62 -23.61 -9.38 9.22
N VAL A 63 -22.28 -9.24 9.21
CA VAL A 63 -21.40 -9.66 10.31
C VAL A 63 -21.71 -8.87 11.58
N ILE A 64 -21.85 -7.53 11.44
CA ILE A 64 -22.19 -6.66 12.58
C ILE A 64 -23.55 -7.02 13.18
N GLU A 65 -24.54 -7.32 12.36
CA GLU A 65 -25.86 -7.75 12.83
C GLU A 65 -25.85 -9.10 13.55
N ALA A 66 -25.04 -10.03 13.06
CA ALA A 66 -24.93 -11.37 13.64
C ALA A 66 -24.14 -11.38 14.96
N CYS A 67 -23.33 -10.35 15.24
CA CYS A 67 -22.48 -10.28 16.44
C CYS A 67 -22.85 -9.10 17.35
N PRO A 68 -24.00 -9.15 18.05
CA PRO A 68 -24.52 -8.03 18.83
C PRO A 68 -23.72 -7.67 20.08
N ALA A 69 -22.75 -8.50 20.48
CA ALA A 69 -21.87 -8.23 21.61
C ALA A 69 -20.78 -7.20 21.29
N ILE A 70 -20.47 -6.94 20.01
CA ILE A 70 -19.42 -6.04 19.59
C ILE A 70 -19.70 -4.61 20.08
N ARG A 71 -18.72 -3.99 20.72
CA ARG A 71 -18.73 -2.60 21.17
C ARG A 71 -17.62 -1.78 20.51
N TYR A 72 -16.56 -2.45 20.06
CA TYR A 72 -15.40 -1.83 19.46
C TYR A 72 -14.81 -2.69 18.34
N ILE A 73 -14.45 -2.05 17.23
CA ILE A 73 -13.70 -2.67 16.15
C ILE A 73 -12.42 -1.86 15.92
N GLY A 74 -11.27 -2.48 16.11
CA GLY A 74 -9.95 -1.93 15.82
C GLY A 74 -9.48 -2.39 14.44
N MET A 75 -9.44 -1.48 13.47
CA MET A 75 -8.81 -1.75 12.19
C MET A 75 -7.29 -1.61 12.34
N CYS A 76 -6.56 -2.71 12.34
CA CYS A 76 -5.09 -2.75 12.35
C CYS A 76 -4.55 -2.42 10.95
N CYS A 77 -5.18 -1.48 10.28
CA CYS A 77 -4.86 -0.98 8.95
C CYS A 77 -5.36 0.45 8.79
N SER A 78 -5.09 1.05 7.62
CA SER A 78 -5.47 2.44 7.33
C SER A 78 -6.98 2.65 7.33
N LEU A 79 -7.42 3.72 7.99
CA LEU A 79 -8.79 4.23 7.93
C LEU A 79 -8.76 5.72 7.56
N TYR A 80 -8.91 6.04 6.28
CA TYR A 80 -8.95 7.43 5.81
C TYR A 80 -10.37 7.99 5.69
N ASP A 81 -11.29 7.19 5.18
CA ASP A 81 -12.71 7.53 5.07
C ASP A 81 -13.59 6.26 5.10
N GLU A 82 -14.92 6.47 5.16
CA GLU A 82 -15.88 5.36 5.21
C GLU A 82 -15.86 4.47 3.96
N LYS A 83 -15.48 5.01 2.81
CA LYS A 83 -15.48 4.26 1.53
C LYS A 83 -14.25 3.36 1.39
N SER A 84 -13.14 3.74 2.02
CA SER A 84 -11.90 2.98 2.01
C SER A 84 -11.81 1.96 3.15
N ALA A 85 -12.77 1.98 4.09
CA ALA A 85 -12.81 1.05 5.21
C ALA A 85 -13.21 -0.36 4.77
N ASN A 86 -12.60 -1.37 5.39
CA ASN A 86 -13.02 -2.77 5.29
C ASN A 86 -13.99 -3.16 6.43
N VAL A 87 -14.57 -2.16 7.08
CA VAL A 87 -15.64 -2.30 8.07
C VAL A 87 -16.80 -1.42 7.62
N ASP A 88 -18.03 -1.90 7.71
CA ASP A 88 -19.23 -1.08 7.48
C ASP A 88 -19.39 -0.06 8.61
N ILE A 89 -18.77 1.11 8.41
CA ILE A 89 -18.74 2.21 9.38
C ILE A 89 -20.15 2.74 9.66
N ALA A 90 -21.02 2.80 8.62
CA ALA A 90 -22.38 3.30 8.78
C ALA A 90 -23.20 2.38 9.68
N LYS A 91 -23.11 1.06 9.44
CA LYS A 91 -23.77 0.04 10.26
C LYS A 91 -23.23 -0.02 11.68
N ALA A 92 -21.92 0.06 11.83
CA ALA A 92 -21.28 0.12 13.16
C ALA A 92 -21.80 1.32 13.97
N ARG A 93 -21.88 2.48 13.34
CA ARG A 93 -22.41 3.71 13.97
C ARG A 93 -23.89 3.54 14.37
N GLU A 94 -24.73 2.96 13.52
CA GLU A 94 -26.13 2.64 13.83
C GLU A 94 -26.26 1.79 15.10
N LYS A 95 -25.35 0.82 15.28
CA LYS A 95 -25.31 -0.07 16.43
C LYS A 95 -24.55 0.49 17.65
N GLY A 96 -24.04 1.71 17.58
CA GLY A 96 -23.26 2.31 18.65
C GLY A 96 -21.88 1.69 18.85
N ILE A 97 -21.34 1.01 17.84
CA ILE A 97 -20.03 0.39 17.85
C ILE A 97 -19.00 1.46 17.49
N VAL A 98 -17.94 1.58 18.28
CA VAL A 98 -16.80 2.46 17.99
C VAL A 98 -15.86 1.74 17.03
N VAL A 99 -15.53 2.38 15.91
CA VAL A 99 -14.54 1.89 14.95
C VAL A 99 -13.38 2.86 14.91
N THR A 100 -12.17 2.35 15.07
CA THR A 100 -10.95 3.12 14.89
C THR A 100 -10.01 2.41 13.91
N GLY A 101 -9.14 3.18 13.30
CA GLY A 101 -8.09 2.67 12.43
C GLY A 101 -6.87 3.57 12.49
N ILE A 102 -5.84 3.23 11.74
CA ILE A 102 -4.56 3.94 11.74
C ILE A 102 -4.61 5.03 10.67
N ARG A 103 -4.09 6.22 11.00
CA ARG A 103 -3.96 7.35 10.07
C ARG A 103 -2.56 7.93 10.14
N ASP A 104 -2.19 8.59 9.06
CA ASP A 104 -0.97 9.43 8.99
C ASP A 104 0.31 8.69 9.43
N TYR A 105 0.36 7.40 9.17
CA TYR A 105 1.58 6.62 9.33
C TYR A 105 2.27 6.44 7.98
N GLY A 106 3.58 6.51 7.99
CA GLY A 106 4.44 6.15 6.88
C GLY A 106 5.30 4.97 7.29
N ASP A 107 5.59 4.13 6.34
CA ASP A 107 6.42 2.96 6.56
C ASP A 107 7.82 3.20 6.00
N ASN A 108 8.81 3.30 6.88
CA ASN A 108 10.21 3.45 6.46
C ASN A 108 10.68 2.28 5.61
N GLY A 109 10.20 1.06 5.88
CA GLY A 109 10.54 -0.13 5.10
C GLY A 109 10.15 0.01 3.63
N VAL A 110 9.00 0.66 3.33
CA VAL A 110 8.61 0.97 1.95
C VAL A 110 9.61 1.92 1.28
N ILE A 111 10.09 2.93 2.00
CA ILE A 111 11.07 3.89 1.46
C ILE A 111 12.40 3.19 1.18
N GLU A 112 12.88 2.40 2.15
CA GLU A 112 14.11 1.61 2.03
C GLU A 112 14.03 0.62 0.87
N PHE A 113 12.89 -0.06 0.73
CA PHE A 113 12.62 -0.96 -0.39
C PHE A 113 12.75 -0.25 -1.73
N VAL A 114 12.01 0.85 -1.94
CA VAL A 114 12.02 1.59 -3.21
C VAL A 114 13.42 2.09 -3.55
N VAL A 115 14.11 2.70 -2.58
CA VAL A 115 15.49 3.19 -2.79
C VAL A 115 16.43 2.03 -3.11
N SER A 116 16.36 0.91 -2.40
CA SER A 116 17.24 -0.24 -2.63
C SER A 116 17.04 -0.86 -4.01
N GLU A 117 15.79 -1.05 -4.42
CA GLU A 117 15.48 -1.64 -5.73
C GLU A 117 15.83 -0.69 -6.89
N LEU A 118 15.62 0.61 -6.72
CA LEU A 118 16.09 1.60 -7.69
C LEU A 118 17.62 1.58 -7.81
N VAL A 119 18.35 1.61 -6.69
CA VAL A 119 19.82 1.52 -6.70
C VAL A 119 20.28 0.24 -7.40
N ARG A 120 19.67 -0.91 -7.08
CA ARG A 120 20.01 -2.20 -7.71
C ARG A 120 19.83 -2.18 -9.22
N LEU A 121 18.69 -1.67 -9.70
CA LEU A 121 18.37 -1.64 -11.12
C LEU A 121 19.20 -0.59 -11.88
N LEU A 122 19.35 0.60 -11.32
CA LEU A 122 20.08 1.69 -11.96
C LEU A 122 21.58 1.39 -12.10
N HIS A 123 22.20 0.77 -11.09
CA HIS A 123 23.62 0.41 -11.10
C HIS A 123 23.91 -0.98 -11.68
N GLY A 124 22.89 -1.81 -11.92
CA GLY A 124 23.11 -3.18 -12.35
C GLY A 124 23.74 -4.07 -11.26
N PHE A 125 23.43 -3.82 -9.97
CA PHE A 125 23.93 -4.64 -8.86
C PHE A 125 23.19 -5.99 -8.71
N GLY A 126 22.21 -6.26 -9.58
CA GLY A 126 21.44 -7.49 -9.67
C GLY A 126 21.52 -8.11 -11.07
N PRO A 127 20.54 -8.97 -11.40
CA PRO A 127 20.48 -9.60 -12.72
C PRO A 127 20.02 -8.64 -13.84
N HIS A 128 19.49 -7.48 -13.48
CA HIS A 128 18.96 -6.48 -14.41
C HIS A 128 19.69 -5.16 -14.28
N GLN A 129 19.79 -4.43 -15.39
CA GLN A 129 20.29 -3.07 -15.48
C GLN A 129 19.40 -2.28 -16.45
N TRP A 130 18.95 -1.09 -16.05
CA TRP A 130 17.97 -0.33 -16.81
C TRP A 130 18.53 0.27 -18.11
N LYS A 131 19.70 0.88 -18.04
CA LYS A 131 20.34 1.51 -19.19
C LYS A 131 21.65 0.78 -19.52
N GLU A 132 22.15 0.94 -20.74
CA GLU A 132 23.42 0.33 -21.18
C GLU A 132 24.58 0.62 -20.22
N ARG A 133 24.59 1.80 -19.61
CA ARG A 133 25.56 2.18 -18.57
C ARG A 133 24.88 2.35 -17.23
N PRO A 134 25.56 2.00 -16.12
CA PRO A 134 25.07 2.32 -14.79
C PRO A 134 24.70 3.81 -14.67
N THR A 135 23.61 4.08 -14.00
CA THR A 135 23.13 5.43 -13.70
C THR A 135 22.90 5.56 -12.20
N GLU A 136 22.83 6.77 -11.72
CA GLU A 136 22.57 7.08 -10.30
C GLU A 136 21.13 7.61 -10.15
N ILE A 137 20.63 7.65 -8.92
CA ILE A 137 19.37 8.33 -8.61
C ILE A 137 19.52 9.86 -8.85
N THR A 138 20.72 10.39 -8.68
CA THR A 138 21.06 11.79 -8.93
C THR A 138 20.62 12.20 -10.32
N ASP A 139 19.96 13.35 -10.42
CA ASP A 139 19.41 13.97 -11.64
C ASP A 139 18.30 13.18 -12.36
N GLN A 140 17.91 11.97 -11.86
CA GLN A 140 16.75 11.29 -12.43
C GLN A 140 15.46 12.08 -12.17
N LYS A 141 14.62 12.18 -13.17
CA LYS A 141 13.28 12.78 -13.03
C LYS A 141 12.33 11.76 -12.44
N VAL A 142 11.90 11.97 -11.20
CA VAL A 142 11.01 11.05 -10.46
C VAL A 142 9.65 11.69 -10.25
N GLY A 143 8.60 11.02 -10.72
CA GLY A 143 7.20 11.38 -10.52
C GLY A 143 6.55 10.55 -9.42
N ILE A 144 6.00 11.22 -8.42
CA ILE A 144 5.23 10.57 -7.34
C ILE A 144 3.74 10.76 -7.59
N LEU A 145 3.03 9.64 -7.78
CA LEU A 145 1.58 9.63 -7.90
C LEU A 145 0.96 9.41 -6.51
N GLY A 146 0.45 10.50 -5.92
CA GLY A 146 -0.07 10.51 -4.55
C GLY A 146 0.95 11.01 -3.52
N LEU A 147 0.83 12.29 -3.10
CA LEU A 147 1.70 12.89 -2.09
C LEU A 147 1.01 12.89 -0.70
N GLY A 148 0.69 11.68 -0.21
CA GLY A 148 0.29 11.40 1.16
C GLY A 148 1.53 11.24 2.07
N THR A 149 1.40 10.60 3.24
CA THR A 149 2.52 10.39 4.17
C THR A 149 3.66 9.62 3.51
N THR A 150 3.40 8.42 2.99
CA THR A 150 4.41 7.58 2.33
C THR A 150 5.01 8.27 1.09
N GLY A 151 4.17 8.85 0.22
CA GLY A 151 4.66 9.57 -0.96
C GLY A 151 5.53 10.79 -0.61
N THR A 152 5.22 11.48 0.49
CA THR A 152 6.04 12.59 0.98
C THR A 152 7.39 12.10 1.51
N MET A 153 7.41 11.01 2.29
CA MET A 153 8.65 10.40 2.79
C MET A 153 9.54 9.94 1.62
N LEU A 154 8.95 9.25 0.65
CA LEU A 154 9.68 8.79 -0.54
C LEU A 154 10.23 9.95 -1.36
N ALA A 155 9.42 11.00 -1.58
CA ALA A 155 9.86 12.19 -2.29
C ALA A 155 11.10 12.85 -1.64
N HIS A 156 11.09 12.97 -0.31
CA HIS A 156 12.25 13.52 0.42
C HIS A 156 13.46 12.60 0.37
N ALA A 157 13.27 11.28 0.48
CA ALA A 157 14.37 10.33 0.37
C ALA A 157 15.04 10.41 -1.01
N LEU A 158 14.26 10.39 -2.10
CA LEU A 158 14.79 10.49 -3.46
C LEU A 158 15.43 11.85 -3.72
N GLN A 159 14.86 12.93 -3.20
CA GLN A 159 15.44 14.27 -3.25
C GLN A 159 16.79 14.33 -2.52
N TYR A 160 16.93 13.64 -1.38
CA TYR A 160 18.20 13.53 -0.65
C TYR A 160 19.29 12.85 -1.50
N PHE A 161 18.93 11.89 -2.35
CA PHE A 161 19.83 11.26 -3.32
C PHE A 161 20.02 12.09 -4.60
N GLY A 162 19.51 13.32 -4.67
CA GLY A 162 19.71 14.24 -5.79
C GLY A 162 18.72 14.08 -6.95
N ALA A 163 17.63 13.32 -6.79
CA ALA A 163 16.60 13.24 -7.82
C ALA A 163 15.83 14.55 -7.98
N GLN A 164 15.37 14.82 -9.19
CA GLN A 164 14.45 15.89 -9.52
C GLN A 164 13.02 15.38 -9.32
N VAL A 165 12.42 15.68 -8.15
CA VAL A 165 11.14 15.10 -7.75
C VAL A 165 9.98 16.01 -8.11
N CYS A 166 9.02 15.48 -8.86
CA CYS A 166 7.71 16.08 -9.07
C CYS A 166 6.59 15.17 -8.54
N TYR A 167 5.40 15.70 -8.38
CA TYR A 167 4.26 14.92 -7.91
C TYR A 167 2.95 15.30 -8.57
N TYR A 168 2.03 14.35 -8.61
CA TYR A 168 0.62 14.54 -8.88
C TYR A 168 -0.23 14.06 -7.70
N SER A 169 -1.20 14.83 -7.28
CA SER A 169 -2.23 14.41 -6.34
C SER A 169 -3.51 15.24 -6.54
N ARG A 170 -4.63 14.76 -5.99
CA ARG A 170 -5.94 15.46 -6.09
C ARG A 170 -5.93 16.88 -5.51
N SER A 171 -5.05 17.14 -4.56
CA SER A 171 -4.85 18.47 -3.97
C SER A 171 -3.38 18.82 -3.95
N ARG A 172 -3.07 20.08 -4.21
CA ARG A 172 -1.70 20.61 -4.10
C ARG A 172 -1.22 20.59 -2.67
N LYS A 173 0.10 20.49 -2.51
CA LYS A 173 0.80 20.45 -1.22
C LYS A 173 1.84 21.61 -1.12
N PRO A 174 1.38 22.84 -0.89
CA PRO A 174 2.26 24.01 -0.92
C PRO A 174 3.48 23.92 0.00
N GLU A 175 3.32 23.23 1.14
CA GLU A 175 4.43 23.01 2.08
C GLU A 175 5.55 22.13 1.48
N GLN A 176 5.20 21.19 0.62
CA GLN A 176 6.17 20.32 -0.05
C GLN A 176 6.74 21.02 -1.28
N GLU A 177 5.95 21.82 -1.96
CA GLU A 177 6.41 22.65 -3.06
C GLU A 177 7.43 23.68 -2.60
N ALA A 178 7.27 24.26 -1.42
CA ALA A 178 8.25 25.14 -0.79
C ALA A 178 9.59 24.45 -0.47
N LYS A 179 9.57 23.09 -0.37
CA LYS A 179 10.78 22.26 -0.19
C LYS A 179 11.36 21.75 -1.51
N GLY A 180 10.86 22.23 -2.65
CA GLY A 180 11.39 21.91 -3.98
C GLY A 180 10.75 20.70 -4.66
N ILE A 181 9.69 20.08 -4.09
CA ILE A 181 8.92 19.01 -4.74
C ILE A 181 7.85 19.65 -5.62
N GLN A 182 8.00 19.59 -6.93
CA GLN A 182 7.17 20.34 -7.87
C GLN A 182 5.83 19.65 -8.14
N TYR A 183 4.70 20.39 -8.03
CA TYR A 183 3.43 19.87 -8.55
C TYR A 183 3.44 19.87 -10.07
N MET A 184 2.96 18.77 -10.65
CA MET A 184 2.84 18.64 -12.11
C MET A 184 1.49 17.98 -12.46
N PRO A 185 0.77 18.44 -13.49
CA PRO A 185 -0.39 17.73 -14.02
C PRO A 185 -0.02 16.30 -14.41
N LEU A 186 -0.96 15.35 -14.26
CA LEU A 186 -0.69 13.93 -14.47
C LEU A 186 -0.05 13.63 -15.83
N GLU A 187 -0.63 14.15 -16.90
CA GLU A 187 -0.14 13.87 -18.25
C GLU A 187 1.31 14.36 -18.44
N GLN A 188 1.61 15.56 -17.97
CA GLN A 188 2.95 16.13 -18.05
C GLN A 188 3.94 15.33 -17.17
N LEU A 189 3.54 14.94 -15.96
CA LEU A 189 4.39 14.12 -15.09
C LEU A 189 4.75 12.80 -15.78
N LEU A 190 3.76 12.12 -16.36
CA LEU A 190 3.98 10.84 -17.05
C LEU A 190 4.90 10.97 -18.26
N GLU A 191 4.82 12.08 -19.00
CA GLU A 191 5.72 12.36 -20.13
C GLU A 191 7.15 12.64 -19.68
N GLU A 192 7.33 13.45 -18.64
CA GLU A 192 8.65 13.95 -18.23
C GLU A 192 9.40 13.03 -17.26
N ALA A 193 8.70 12.33 -16.37
CA ALA A 193 9.35 11.47 -15.39
C ALA A 193 9.94 10.20 -16.03
N GLU A 194 11.15 9.85 -15.65
CA GLU A 194 11.82 8.61 -16.04
C GLU A 194 11.46 7.45 -15.10
N ILE A 195 11.19 7.80 -13.83
CA ILE A 195 10.77 6.86 -12.78
C ILE A 195 9.44 7.36 -12.23
N VAL A 196 8.43 6.50 -12.21
CA VAL A 196 7.10 6.82 -11.67
C VAL A 196 6.83 5.92 -10.47
N CYS A 197 6.60 6.51 -9.29
CA CYS A 197 6.27 5.78 -8.07
C CYS A 197 4.81 6.03 -7.69
N THR A 198 4.03 4.97 -7.52
CA THR A 198 2.64 5.06 -7.10
C THR A 198 2.54 4.93 -5.58
N CYS A 199 1.99 5.96 -4.93
CA CYS A 199 1.71 6.01 -3.50
C CYS A 199 0.22 6.29 -3.29
N LEU A 200 -0.63 5.52 -3.96
CA LEU A 200 -2.07 5.69 -3.99
C LEU A 200 -2.75 4.82 -2.92
N ASN A 201 -3.95 5.22 -2.53
CA ASN A 201 -4.78 4.40 -1.66
C ASN A 201 -5.22 3.11 -2.36
N LYS A 202 -5.53 2.08 -1.57
CA LYS A 202 -6.11 0.82 -2.05
C LYS A 202 -7.28 1.07 -3.02
N ASN A 203 -7.35 0.26 -4.07
CA ASN A 203 -8.41 0.28 -5.10
C ASN A 203 -8.47 1.56 -5.96
N VAL A 204 -7.41 2.36 -5.99
CA VAL A 204 -7.33 3.52 -6.90
C VAL A 204 -6.57 3.12 -8.16
N ILE A 205 -7.30 2.85 -9.24
CA ILE A 205 -6.70 2.64 -10.56
C ILE A 205 -6.58 4.02 -11.23
N LEU A 206 -5.35 4.43 -11.47
CA LEU A 206 -5.02 5.73 -12.09
C LEU A 206 -4.36 5.58 -13.46
N LEU A 207 -3.64 4.48 -13.68
CA LEU A 207 -2.90 4.25 -14.92
C LEU A 207 -3.68 3.29 -15.83
N HIS A 208 -4.36 3.86 -16.81
CA HIS A 208 -5.06 3.15 -17.88
C HIS A 208 -4.18 3.10 -19.14
N GLU A 209 -4.68 2.55 -20.23
CA GLU A 209 -3.92 2.45 -21.48
C GLU A 209 -3.41 3.82 -21.97
N LYS A 210 -4.22 4.87 -21.87
CA LYS A 210 -3.82 6.22 -22.29
C LYS A 210 -2.69 6.81 -21.42
N GLU A 211 -2.65 6.49 -20.13
CA GLU A 211 -1.59 6.92 -19.22
C GLU A 211 -0.28 6.20 -19.56
N PHE A 212 -0.31 4.90 -19.85
CA PHE A 212 0.88 4.18 -20.32
C PHE A 212 1.38 4.67 -21.69
N GLN A 213 0.47 5.04 -22.61
CA GLN A 213 0.85 5.67 -23.86
C GLN A 213 1.55 7.03 -23.64
N ARG A 214 1.10 7.80 -22.64
CA ARG A 214 1.74 9.06 -22.24
C ARG A 214 3.09 8.84 -21.57
N MET A 215 3.21 7.81 -20.74
CA MET A 215 4.50 7.43 -20.16
C MET A 215 5.53 7.14 -21.27
N GLY A 216 5.13 6.44 -22.34
CA GLY A 216 6.07 5.96 -23.35
C GLY A 216 7.01 4.89 -22.83
N ASP A 217 8.16 4.74 -23.47
CA ASP A 217 9.13 3.68 -23.22
C ASP A 217 10.35 4.15 -22.43
N HIS A 218 11.24 3.20 -22.07
CA HIS A 218 12.47 3.40 -21.32
C HIS A 218 12.23 4.01 -19.93
N LYS A 219 11.23 3.51 -19.21
CA LYS A 219 10.85 4.03 -17.88
C LYS A 219 10.70 2.94 -16.85
N ILE A 220 10.70 3.35 -15.58
CA ILE A 220 10.50 2.50 -14.42
C ILE A 220 9.20 2.89 -13.74
N LEU A 221 8.32 1.91 -13.51
CA LEU A 221 7.13 2.04 -12.67
C LEU A 221 7.35 1.28 -11.37
N VAL A 222 7.17 1.96 -10.24
CA VAL A 222 7.26 1.36 -8.90
C VAL A 222 5.90 1.40 -8.23
N ASN A 223 5.41 0.26 -7.71
CA ASN A 223 4.17 0.18 -6.96
C ASN A 223 4.36 -0.58 -5.65
N THR A 224 4.16 0.10 -4.54
CA THR A 224 4.18 -0.44 -3.19
C THR A 224 2.86 -0.18 -2.45
N GLY A 225 1.83 0.25 -3.19
CA GLY A 225 0.47 0.39 -2.69
C GLY A 225 -0.22 -0.97 -2.52
N ILE A 226 -1.33 -1.00 -1.78
CA ILE A 226 -2.11 -2.23 -1.62
C ILE A 226 -2.87 -2.52 -2.94
N GLY A 227 -2.37 -3.51 -3.68
CA GLY A 227 -2.89 -3.90 -4.97
C GLY A 227 -2.46 -2.96 -6.12
N PRO A 228 -2.96 -3.22 -7.34
CA PRO A 228 -2.57 -2.47 -8.52
C PRO A 228 -3.15 -1.05 -8.53
N SER A 229 -2.35 -0.10 -9.00
CA SER A 229 -2.78 1.27 -9.31
C SER A 229 -2.99 1.50 -10.82
N PHE A 230 -3.08 0.40 -11.58
CA PHE A 230 -3.13 0.36 -13.04
C PHE A 230 -4.07 -0.73 -13.56
N GLU A 231 -4.50 -0.60 -14.80
CA GLU A 231 -5.13 -1.70 -15.53
C GLU A 231 -4.09 -2.74 -15.94
N VAL A 232 -4.31 -3.99 -15.59
CA VAL A 232 -3.34 -5.10 -15.75
C VAL A 232 -2.94 -5.30 -17.21
N GLU A 233 -3.91 -5.32 -18.11
CA GLU A 233 -3.64 -5.51 -19.55
C GLU A 233 -2.87 -4.32 -20.16
N ALA A 234 -3.10 -3.10 -19.67
CA ALA A 234 -2.34 -1.93 -20.09
C ALA A 234 -0.87 -2.01 -19.62
N LEU A 235 -0.63 -2.47 -18.39
CA LEU A 235 0.73 -2.72 -17.90
C LEU A 235 1.42 -3.81 -18.72
N LYS A 236 0.76 -4.96 -18.97
CA LYS A 236 1.34 -6.05 -19.77
C LYS A 236 1.75 -5.60 -21.17
N LYS A 237 0.90 -4.77 -21.81
CA LYS A 237 1.21 -4.19 -23.11
C LYS A 237 2.42 -3.27 -23.05
N TRP A 238 2.50 -2.42 -22.04
CA TRP A 238 3.62 -1.50 -21.83
C TRP A 238 4.94 -2.25 -21.54
N LEU A 239 4.89 -3.37 -20.82
CA LEU A 239 6.04 -4.23 -20.53
C LEU A 239 6.55 -5.04 -21.73
N GLN A 240 5.91 -4.96 -22.91
CA GLN A 240 6.46 -5.54 -24.14
C GLN A 240 7.73 -4.82 -24.59
N CYS A 241 7.90 -3.54 -24.24
CA CYS A 241 9.17 -2.86 -24.33
C CYS A 241 10.11 -3.36 -23.23
N LYS A 242 11.24 -3.95 -23.60
CA LYS A 242 12.19 -4.59 -22.66
C LYS A 242 12.94 -3.61 -21.77
N ASP A 243 12.94 -2.33 -22.14
CA ASP A 243 13.59 -1.28 -21.37
C ASP A 243 12.62 -0.61 -20.37
N ASN A 244 11.36 -1.04 -20.35
CA ASN A 244 10.40 -0.67 -19.32
C ASN A 244 10.50 -1.66 -18.15
N TYR A 245 10.50 -1.18 -16.93
CA TYR A 245 10.56 -2.03 -15.73
C TYR A 245 9.41 -1.74 -14.79
N TYR A 246 8.85 -2.81 -14.24
CA TYR A 246 7.89 -2.73 -13.15
C TYR A 246 8.49 -3.31 -11.87
N ILE A 247 8.55 -2.52 -10.82
CA ILE A 247 9.08 -2.91 -9.50
C ILE A 247 7.94 -2.93 -8.51
N CYS A 248 7.78 -4.02 -7.78
CA CYS A 248 6.79 -4.11 -6.71
C CYS A 248 7.23 -5.05 -5.59
N ASP A 249 6.64 -4.83 -4.42
CA ASP A 249 6.66 -5.76 -3.32
C ASP A 249 5.48 -6.75 -3.39
N ASP A 250 5.39 -7.67 -2.45
CA ASP A 250 4.32 -8.68 -2.40
C ASP A 250 2.92 -8.05 -2.21
N VAL A 251 2.83 -6.94 -1.48
CA VAL A 251 1.58 -6.20 -1.26
C VAL A 251 1.14 -5.47 -2.54
N GLY A 252 2.08 -4.86 -3.25
CA GLY A 252 1.85 -4.20 -4.53
C GLY A 252 1.51 -5.17 -5.66
N MET A 253 2.07 -6.38 -5.62
CA MET A 253 1.75 -7.46 -6.55
C MET A 253 0.34 -8.02 -6.30
N GLY A 254 -0.01 -8.26 -5.04
CA GLY A 254 -1.30 -8.84 -4.67
C GLY A 254 -1.58 -10.17 -5.38
N ALA A 255 -2.76 -10.32 -5.98
CA ALA A 255 -3.16 -11.55 -6.66
C ALA A 255 -2.56 -11.72 -8.09
N LEU A 256 -1.74 -10.77 -8.56
CA LEU A 256 -1.27 -10.74 -9.95
C LEU A 256 0.01 -11.56 -10.20
N GLY A 257 0.59 -12.20 -9.16
CA GLY A 257 1.85 -12.93 -9.26
C GLY A 257 1.87 -13.97 -10.38
N GLN A 258 0.81 -14.77 -10.53
CA GLN A 258 0.74 -15.78 -11.61
C GLN A 258 0.81 -15.17 -13.02
N GLU A 259 0.32 -13.94 -13.19
CA GLU A 259 0.27 -13.26 -14.48
C GLU A 259 1.52 -12.44 -14.79
N LEU A 260 2.11 -11.82 -13.77
CA LEU A 260 3.18 -10.84 -13.94
C LEU A 260 4.58 -11.41 -13.66
N ASP A 261 4.75 -12.34 -12.72
CA ASP A 261 6.06 -12.93 -12.39
C ASP A 261 6.79 -13.58 -13.59
N PRO A 262 6.08 -14.17 -14.60
CA PRO A 262 6.77 -14.71 -15.77
C PRO A 262 7.35 -13.64 -16.71
N ILE A 263 7.03 -12.35 -16.51
CA ILE A 263 7.50 -11.26 -17.36
C ILE A 263 8.89 -10.81 -16.87
N GLU A 264 9.90 -10.92 -17.73
CA GLU A 264 11.32 -10.73 -17.39
C GLU A 264 11.64 -9.37 -16.75
N ASN A 265 10.99 -8.30 -17.18
CA ASN A 265 11.18 -6.93 -16.70
C ASN A 265 10.21 -6.53 -15.56
N VAL A 266 9.60 -7.53 -14.91
CA VAL A 266 8.90 -7.39 -13.63
C VAL A 266 9.82 -7.81 -12.51
N LEU A 267 10.11 -6.88 -11.61
CA LEU A 267 10.99 -7.09 -10.46
C LEU A 267 10.13 -7.18 -9.20
N HIS A 268 9.77 -8.41 -8.85
CA HIS A 268 8.95 -8.73 -7.68
C HIS A 268 9.80 -9.39 -6.59
N THR A 269 9.80 -8.82 -5.39
CA THR A 269 10.66 -9.31 -4.29
C THR A 269 10.07 -10.45 -3.48
N HIS A 270 8.79 -10.83 -3.71
CA HIS A 270 8.07 -11.88 -2.97
C HIS A 270 8.09 -11.67 -1.44
N ARG A 271 8.20 -10.44 -0.98
CA ARG A 271 8.14 -10.02 0.43
C ARG A 271 7.49 -8.65 0.52
N PRO A 272 6.67 -8.40 1.56
CA PRO A 272 6.12 -7.06 1.79
C PRO A 272 7.23 -6.09 2.19
N ALA A 273 7.25 -4.91 1.60
CA ALA A 273 8.20 -3.84 1.91
C ALA A 273 8.00 -3.29 3.33
N GLY A 274 6.74 -3.26 3.79
CA GLY A 274 6.33 -2.70 5.07
C GLY A 274 6.43 -3.66 6.26
N SER A 275 7.24 -4.71 6.20
CA SER A 275 7.38 -5.71 7.29
C SER A 275 8.61 -5.49 8.18
N GLY A 276 9.23 -4.31 8.13
CA GLY A 276 10.32 -3.94 9.04
C GLY A 276 9.83 -3.82 10.50
N VAL A 277 10.64 -4.25 11.46
CA VAL A 277 10.37 -4.17 12.92
C VAL A 277 10.91 -2.87 13.47
#